data_7b787ba60befabaaaa5c7205b7a6b156
#
_entry.id   7b787ba60befabaaaa5c7205b7a6b156
#
_cell.length_a   1.000
_cell.length_b   1.000
_cell.length_c   1.000
_cell.angle_alpha   90.00
_cell.angle_beta   90.00
_cell.angle_gamma   90.00
#
_symmetry.space_group_name_H-M   'P 1'
#
loop_
_entity.id
_entity.type
_entity.pdbx_description
1 polymer ?
#
loop_
_entity_poly.entity_id
_entity_poly.type
_entity_poly.pdbx_seq_one_letter_code
_entity_poly.pdbx_strand_id
1 'polypeptide(L)'
;MYNVIIVEDVKLELKGTEEIFRNEIPEAQVIGTAMTEEEFWPLMEKQLPDMVLLDLGLGGSTTIGVSICRTVKQRYPEVKVLIFTGEILNEKLWVDALDAGACGIVLKTGELLTRAEIQGVIGGKQLVFNQPILEKIV
;
A
#
# COMPACT_ATOMS: atom_id res chain seq x y z
N MET A 1 9.82 14.53 -6.97
CA MET A 1 8.48 14.12 -6.51
C MET A 1 8.49 12.63 -6.17
N TYR A 2 7.94 12.26 -5.04
CA TYR A 2 7.84 10.87 -4.61
C TYR A 2 6.68 10.19 -5.35
N ASN A 3 6.97 9.18 -6.14
CA ASN A 3 5.99 8.59 -7.06
C ASN A 3 5.32 7.37 -6.45
N VAL A 4 3.98 7.30 -6.56
CA VAL A 4 3.17 6.27 -5.93
C VAL A 4 2.26 5.62 -6.97
N ILE A 5 2.15 4.27 -6.94
CA ILE A 5 1.11 3.52 -7.61
C ILE A 5 0.16 2.99 -6.54
N ILE A 6 -1.15 3.16 -6.76
CA ILE A 6 -2.18 2.67 -5.84
C ILE A 6 -2.85 1.43 -6.45
N VAL A 7 -2.96 0.37 -5.67
CA VAL A 7 -3.65 -0.87 -6.07
C VAL A 7 -4.82 -1.09 -5.12
N GLU A 8 -6.04 -0.91 -5.61
CA GLU A 8 -7.27 -0.93 -4.81
C GLU A 8 -8.45 -1.29 -5.70
N ASP A 9 -9.21 -2.32 -5.35
CA ASP A 9 -10.32 -2.80 -6.18
C ASP A 9 -11.67 -2.15 -5.90
N VAL A 10 -11.79 -1.40 -4.81
CA VAL A 10 -13.01 -0.64 -4.51
C VAL A 10 -12.85 0.77 -5.04
N LYS A 11 -13.60 1.09 -6.09
CA LYS A 11 -13.44 2.35 -6.83
C LYS A 11 -13.60 3.58 -5.94
N LEU A 12 -14.56 3.57 -5.01
CA LEU A 12 -14.78 4.69 -4.11
C LEU A 12 -13.59 4.90 -3.17
N GLU A 13 -13.02 3.80 -2.65
CA GLU A 13 -11.84 3.88 -1.80
C GLU A 13 -10.61 4.34 -2.58
N LEU A 14 -10.47 3.87 -3.81
CA LEU A 14 -9.39 4.32 -4.70
C LEU A 14 -9.45 5.84 -4.91
N LYS A 15 -10.61 6.35 -5.25
CA LYS A 15 -10.80 7.79 -5.47
C LYS A 15 -10.54 8.60 -4.20
N GLY A 16 -11.00 8.11 -3.06
CA GLY A 16 -10.74 8.73 -1.77
C GLY A 16 -9.25 8.82 -1.45
N THR A 17 -8.52 7.76 -1.73
CA THR A 17 -7.06 7.72 -1.54
C THR A 17 -6.34 8.68 -2.48
N GLU A 18 -6.76 8.74 -3.75
CA GLU A 18 -6.20 9.71 -4.70
C GLU A 18 -6.40 11.14 -4.23
N GLU A 19 -7.58 11.46 -3.67
CA GLU A 19 -7.87 12.80 -3.14
C GLU A 19 -6.96 13.16 -1.96
N ILE A 20 -6.67 12.19 -1.09
CA ILE A 20 -5.75 12.41 0.03
C ILE A 20 -4.36 12.80 -0.48
N PHE A 21 -3.84 12.07 -1.47
CA PHE A 21 -2.56 12.41 -2.07
C PHE A 21 -2.57 13.81 -2.69
N ARG A 22 -3.63 14.11 -3.44
CA ARG A 22 -3.74 15.42 -4.10
C ARG A 22 -3.80 16.58 -3.13
N ASN A 23 -4.56 16.44 -2.04
CA ASN A 23 -4.87 17.53 -1.15
C ASN A 23 -3.97 17.63 0.07
N GLU A 24 -3.40 16.51 0.52
CA GLU A 24 -2.73 16.46 1.83
C GLU A 24 -1.28 16.00 1.78
N ILE A 25 -0.82 15.44 0.64
CA ILE A 25 0.54 14.92 0.52
C ILE A 25 1.22 15.52 -0.71
N PRO A 26 1.57 16.81 -0.65
CA PRO A 26 2.11 17.52 -1.83
C PRO A 26 3.49 17.03 -2.26
N GLU A 27 4.24 16.35 -1.39
CA GLU A 27 5.54 15.78 -1.73
C GLU A 27 5.46 14.49 -2.55
N ALA A 28 4.26 13.92 -2.70
CA ALA A 28 4.05 12.69 -3.46
C ALA A 28 3.06 12.90 -4.58
N GLN A 29 3.19 12.10 -5.66
CA GLN A 29 2.21 12.11 -6.73
C GLN A 29 1.85 10.68 -7.12
N VAL A 30 0.57 10.48 -7.44
CA VAL A 30 0.07 9.21 -7.94
C VAL A 30 0.34 9.15 -9.44
N ILE A 31 1.20 8.22 -9.86
CA ILE A 31 1.57 8.06 -11.26
C ILE A 31 0.76 6.97 -11.96
N GLY A 32 0.00 6.19 -11.21
CA GLY A 32 -0.88 5.17 -11.78
C GLY A 32 -1.74 4.54 -10.71
N THR A 33 -2.88 4.00 -11.15
CA THR A 33 -3.81 3.29 -10.30
C THR A 33 -4.22 1.99 -10.97
N ALA A 34 -4.41 0.93 -10.20
CA ALA A 34 -4.84 -0.36 -10.68
C ALA A 34 -5.92 -0.93 -9.77
N MET A 35 -6.97 -1.49 -10.36
CA MET A 35 -8.03 -2.16 -9.62
C MET A 35 -7.86 -3.68 -9.65
N THR A 36 -6.99 -4.17 -10.50
CA THR A 36 -6.68 -5.59 -10.64
C THR A 36 -5.18 -5.80 -10.81
N GLU A 37 -4.74 -7.04 -10.63
CA GLU A 37 -3.35 -7.39 -10.88
C GLU A 37 -2.97 -7.19 -12.34
N GLU A 38 -3.88 -7.50 -13.26
CA GLU A 38 -3.66 -7.35 -14.70
C GLU A 38 -3.40 -5.89 -15.10
N GLU A 39 -4.03 -4.94 -14.40
CA GLU A 39 -3.79 -3.50 -14.62
C GLU A 39 -2.49 -3.03 -13.98
N PHE A 40 -2.04 -3.71 -12.93
CA PHE A 40 -0.89 -3.27 -12.14
C PHE A 40 0.45 -3.45 -12.87
N TRP A 41 0.71 -4.64 -13.39
CA TRP A 41 2.03 -4.94 -13.95
C TRP A 41 2.42 -4.05 -15.14
N PRO A 42 1.51 -3.70 -16.07
CA PRO A 42 1.85 -2.73 -17.12
C PRO A 42 2.27 -1.36 -16.59
N LEU A 43 1.69 -0.93 -15.47
CA LEU A 43 2.10 0.34 -14.85
C LEU A 43 3.54 0.28 -14.34
N MET A 44 3.92 -0.84 -13.72
CA MET A 44 5.28 -1.04 -13.23
C MET A 44 6.30 -1.06 -14.38
N GLU A 45 5.93 -1.65 -15.51
CA GLU A 45 6.80 -1.69 -16.69
C GLU A 45 6.97 -0.32 -17.34
N LYS A 46 5.93 0.51 -17.27
CA LYS A 46 5.97 1.85 -17.85
C LYS A 46 6.86 2.80 -17.06
N GLN A 47 6.72 2.79 -15.74
CA GLN A 47 7.51 3.66 -14.85
C GLN A 47 7.50 3.07 -13.44
N LEU A 48 8.69 2.81 -12.89
CA LEU A 48 8.78 2.32 -11.52
C LEU A 48 8.44 3.44 -10.53
N PRO A 49 7.56 3.15 -9.56
CA PRO A 49 7.28 4.09 -8.49
C PRO A 49 8.33 4.01 -7.39
N ASP A 50 8.32 4.95 -6.49
CA ASP A 50 9.06 4.84 -5.24
C ASP A 50 8.31 3.94 -4.25
N MET A 51 6.97 3.95 -4.31
CA MET A 51 6.12 3.18 -3.42
C MET A 51 4.90 2.64 -4.14
N VAL A 52 4.50 1.42 -3.78
CA VAL A 52 3.21 0.84 -4.13
C VAL A 52 2.35 0.84 -2.86
N LEU A 53 1.20 1.49 -2.92
CA LEU A 53 0.19 1.43 -1.86
C LEU A 53 -0.80 0.34 -2.24
N LEU A 54 -0.86 -0.74 -1.46
CA LEU A 54 -1.48 -1.99 -1.85
C LEU A 54 -2.54 -2.44 -0.85
N ASP A 55 -3.76 -2.68 -1.34
CA ASP A 55 -4.79 -3.35 -0.57
C ASP A 55 -4.59 -4.86 -0.64
N LEU A 56 -4.67 -5.55 0.49
CA LEU A 56 -4.54 -7.00 0.55
C LEU A 56 -5.78 -7.73 0.04
N GLY A 57 -6.96 -7.12 0.14
CA GLY A 57 -8.23 -7.76 -0.19
C GLY A 57 -8.62 -7.74 -1.66
N LEU A 58 -7.67 -7.72 -2.58
CA LEU A 58 -7.94 -7.61 -4.01
C LEU A 58 -8.77 -8.77 -4.55
N GLY A 59 -9.83 -8.44 -5.29
CA GLY A 59 -10.63 -9.43 -6.00
C GLY A 59 -11.31 -10.45 -5.10
N GLY A 60 -11.50 -10.14 -3.83
CA GLY A 60 -12.05 -11.07 -2.86
C GLY A 60 -11.08 -12.17 -2.42
N SER A 61 -9.85 -12.14 -2.90
CA SER A 61 -8.81 -13.10 -2.54
C SER A 61 -7.93 -12.55 -1.43
N THR A 62 -7.61 -13.39 -0.44
CA THR A 62 -6.71 -13.02 0.65
C THR A 62 -5.24 -13.23 0.30
N THR A 63 -4.92 -13.80 -0.87
CA THR A 63 -3.56 -14.16 -1.24
C THR A 63 -2.96 -13.32 -2.36
N ILE A 64 -3.79 -12.71 -3.20
CA ILE A 64 -3.31 -11.94 -4.37
C ILE A 64 -2.43 -10.77 -3.92
N GLY A 65 -2.88 -10.00 -2.94
CA GLY A 65 -2.12 -8.84 -2.45
C GLY A 65 -0.75 -9.23 -1.90
N VAL A 66 -0.68 -10.29 -1.11
CA VAL A 66 0.61 -10.79 -0.57
C VAL A 66 1.52 -11.26 -1.71
N SER A 67 0.95 -11.95 -2.71
CA SER A 67 1.70 -12.41 -3.87
C SER A 67 2.27 -11.24 -4.68
N ILE A 68 1.48 -10.18 -4.90
CA ILE A 68 1.95 -8.97 -5.57
C ILE A 68 3.12 -8.36 -4.79
N CYS A 69 2.97 -8.21 -3.48
CA CYS A 69 4.01 -7.67 -2.62
C CYS A 69 5.31 -8.45 -2.75
N ARG A 70 5.22 -9.77 -2.65
CA ARG A 70 6.40 -10.65 -2.77
C ARG A 70 7.08 -10.49 -4.12
N THR A 71 6.31 -10.48 -5.20
CA THR A 71 6.85 -10.35 -6.55
C THR A 71 7.51 -8.98 -6.77
N VAL A 72 6.87 -7.91 -6.30
CA VAL A 72 7.47 -6.56 -6.38
C VAL A 72 8.82 -6.54 -5.66
N LYS A 73 8.89 -7.07 -4.45
CA LYS A 73 10.12 -7.05 -3.66
C LYS A 73 11.20 -7.93 -4.27
N GLN A 74 10.84 -9.03 -4.93
CA GLN A 74 11.80 -9.88 -5.63
C GLN A 74 12.35 -9.22 -6.90
N ARG A 75 11.49 -8.59 -7.68
CA ARG A 75 11.88 -7.97 -8.96
C ARG A 75 12.45 -6.57 -8.81
N TYR A 76 11.92 -5.81 -7.86
CA TYR A 76 12.23 -4.39 -7.67
C TYR A 76 12.49 -4.10 -6.20
N PRO A 77 13.60 -4.59 -5.65
CA PRO A 77 13.83 -4.55 -4.19
C PRO A 77 13.88 -3.14 -3.59
N GLU A 78 14.08 -2.12 -4.41
CA GLU A 78 14.12 -0.73 -3.96
C GLU A 78 12.73 -0.09 -3.87
N VAL A 79 11.72 -0.67 -4.53
CA VAL A 79 10.35 -0.17 -4.45
C VAL A 79 9.77 -0.55 -3.09
N LYS A 80 9.24 0.44 -2.37
CA LYS A 80 8.59 0.19 -1.09
C LYS A 80 7.16 -0.28 -1.33
N VAL A 81 6.67 -1.21 -0.51
CA VAL A 81 5.28 -1.65 -0.55
C VAL A 81 4.67 -1.35 0.81
N LEU A 82 3.70 -0.44 0.84
CA LEU A 82 2.94 -0.11 2.03
C LEU A 82 1.54 -0.70 1.89
N ILE A 83 1.13 -1.50 2.86
CA ILE A 83 -0.19 -2.11 2.87
C ILE A 83 -1.20 -1.14 3.46
N PHE A 84 -2.32 -0.95 2.75
CA PHE A 84 -3.42 -0.12 3.21
C PHE A 84 -4.72 -0.93 3.07
N THR A 85 -5.16 -1.56 4.16
CA THR A 85 -6.18 -2.61 4.09
C THR A 85 -7.26 -2.48 5.17
N GLY A 86 -8.46 -2.93 4.83
CA GLY A 86 -9.57 -3.07 5.77
C GLY A 86 -9.61 -4.41 6.49
N GLU A 87 -8.65 -5.32 6.25
CA GLU A 87 -8.64 -6.66 6.81
C GLU A 87 -8.19 -6.65 8.29
N ILE A 88 -9.11 -6.23 9.17
CA ILE A 88 -8.82 -5.99 10.59
C ILE A 88 -8.52 -7.28 11.36
N LEU A 89 -9.28 -8.36 11.08
CA LEU A 89 -9.24 -9.57 11.88
C LEU A 89 -8.25 -10.62 11.38
N ASN A 90 -7.50 -10.35 10.32
CA ASN A 90 -6.62 -11.35 9.71
C ASN A 90 -5.15 -11.06 10.00
N GLU A 91 -4.74 -11.32 11.24
CA GLU A 91 -3.36 -11.09 11.68
C GLU A 91 -2.35 -11.94 10.90
N LYS A 92 -2.74 -13.17 10.51
CA LYS A 92 -1.87 -14.02 9.69
C LYS A 92 -1.55 -13.35 8.36
N LEU A 93 -2.53 -12.71 7.75
CA LEU A 93 -2.33 -12.00 6.48
C LEU A 93 -1.35 -10.84 6.65
N TRP A 94 -1.40 -10.14 7.78
CA TRP A 94 -0.44 -9.07 8.08
C TRP A 94 0.99 -9.60 8.19
N VAL A 95 1.15 -10.71 8.91
CA VAL A 95 2.46 -11.36 9.05
C VAL A 95 2.98 -11.82 7.69
N ASP A 96 2.12 -12.43 6.87
CA ASP A 96 2.49 -12.87 5.52
C ASP A 96 2.95 -11.69 4.66
N ALA A 97 2.28 -10.54 4.78
CA ALA A 97 2.65 -9.34 4.03
C ALA A 97 4.01 -8.79 4.46
N LEU A 98 4.27 -8.76 5.77
CA LEU A 98 5.58 -8.33 6.30
C LEU A 98 6.69 -9.28 5.87
N ASP A 99 6.43 -10.60 5.92
CA ASP A 99 7.38 -11.61 5.43
C ASP A 99 7.65 -11.46 3.93
N ALA A 100 6.64 -11.01 3.17
CA ALA A 100 6.79 -10.75 1.74
C ALA A 100 7.58 -9.47 1.44
N GLY A 101 7.90 -8.68 2.47
CA GLY A 101 8.74 -7.50 2.34
C GLY A 101 8.02 -6.16 2.45
N ALA A 102 6.76 -6.14 2.87
CA ALA A 102 6.05 -4.86 3.08
C ALA A 102 6.77 -4.01 4.12
N CYS A 103 6.80 -2.70 3.88
CA CYS A 103 7.45 -1.76 4.79
C CYS A 103 6.51 -1.24 5.88
N GLY A 104 5.27 -1.69 5.90
CA GLY A 104 4.32 -1.31 6.93
C GLY A 104 2.91 -1.70 6.59
N ILE A 105 2.02 -1.51 7.55
CA ILE A 105 0.60 -1.80 7.43
C ILE A 105 -0.19 -0.66 8.04
N VAL A 106 -1.12 -0.10 7.26
CA VAL A 106 -2.05 0.93 7.71
C VAL A 106 -3.46 0.37 7.56
N LEU A 107 -4.20 0.31 8.66
CA LEU A 107 -5.58 -0.17 8.65
C LEU A 107 -6.55 0.93 8.26
N LYS A 108 -7.51 0.57 7.40
CA LYS A 108 -8.66 1.41 7.06
C LYS A 108 -9.72 1.21 8.14
N THR A 109 -9.72 2.04 9.18
CA THR A 109 -10.65 1.94 10.30
C THR A 109 -11.49 3.19 10.49
N GLY A 110 -11.92 3.79 9.38
CA GLY A 110 -12.63 5.07 9.42
C GLY A 110 -11.70 6.26 9.50
N GLU A 111 -10.42 6.04 9.78
CA GLU A 111 -9.40 7.07 9.67
C GLU A 111 -8.78 7.00 8.29
N LEU A 112 -8.50 8.16 7.74
CA LEU A 112 -7.87 8.26 6.43
C LEU A 112 -6.36 8.04 6.54
N LEU A 113 -5.76 7.55 5.47
CA LEU A 113 -4.31 7.56 5.32
C LEU A 113 -3.82 8.99 5.54
N THR A 114 -2.87 9.17 6.45
CA THR A 114 -2.37 10.50 6.76
C THR A 114 -0.99 10.74 6.15
N ARG A 115 -0.65 12.02 6.09
CA ARG A 115 0.67 12.45 5.63
C ARG A 115 1.79 11.81 6.45
N ALA A 116 1.56 11.57 7.74
CA ALA A 116 2.57 11.02 8.64
C ALA A 116 3.04 9.62 8.21
N GLU A 117 2.13 8.72 7.82
CA GLU A 117 2.50 7.39 7.36
C GLU A 117 3.33 7.46 6.08
N ILE A 118 2.92 8.28 5.13
CA ILE A 118 3.65 8.45 3.88
C ILE A 118 5.02 9.09 4.12
N GLN A 119 5.10 10.11 4.95
CA GLN A 119 6.38 10.73 5.31
C GLN A 119 7.31 9.74 5.99
N GLY A 120 6.77 8.83 6.80
CA GLY A 120 7.56 7.77 7.41
C GLY A 120 8.25 6.89 6.36
N VAL A 121 7.51 6.49 5.32
CA VAL A 121 8.06 5.69 4.21
C VAL A 121 9.09 6.50 3.43
N ILE A 122 8.77 7.74 3.07
CA ILE A 122 9.68 8.63 2.33
C ILE A 122 10.99 8.81 3.09
N GLY A 123 10.92 8.97 4.41
CA GLY A 123 12.09 9.15 5.27
C GLY A 123 12.91 7.89 5.51
N GLY A 124 12.52 6.75 4.91
CA GLY A 124 13.26 5.50 5.05
C GLY A 124 12.98 4.73 6.33
N LYS A 125 11.89 5.03 7.03
CA LYS A 125 11.48 4.28 8.21
C LYS A 125 11.22 2.83 7.83
N GLN A 126 11.80 1.89 8.58
CA GLN A 126 11.77 0.47 8.20
C GLN A 126 10.40 -0.17 8.34
N LEU A 127 9.65 0.22 9.39
CA LEU A 127 8.30 -0.28 9.60
C LEU A 127 7.38 0.88 9.93
N VAL A 128 6.27 0.97 9.18
CA VAL A 128 5.28 2.02 9.36
C VAL A 128 3.94 1.36 9.71
N PHE A 129 3.40 1.73 10.87
CA PHE A 129 2.10 1.26 11.33
C PHE A 129 1.28 2.43 11.81
N ASN A 130 -0.03 2.41 11.59
CA ASN A 130 -0.91 3.38 12.22
C ASN A 130 -1.39 2.87 13.57
N GLN A 131 -2.04 3.73 14.36
CA GLN A 131 -2.45 3.41 15.73
C GLN A 131 -3.31 2.14 15.83
N PRO A 132 -4.31 1.92 14.96
CA PRO A 132 -5.11 0.70 15.01
C PRO A 132 -4.29 -0.58 14.88
N ILE A 133 -3.26 -0.60 14.04
CA ILE A 133 -2.35 -1.75 13.92
C ILE A 133 -1.54 -1.92 15.20
N LEU A 134 -0.98 -0.83 15.72
CA LEU A 134 -0.17 -0.89 16.95
C LEU A 134 -0.94 -1.45 18.12
N GLU A 135 -2.22 -1.12 18.24
CA GLU A 135 -3.08 -1.64 19.28
C GLU A 135 -3.32 -3.15 19.17
N LYS A 136 -3.23 -3.71 17.96
CA LYS A 136 -3.43 -5.14 17.73
C LYS A 136 -2.20 -5.98 17.99
N ILE A 137 -1.00 -5.45 17.79
CA ILE A 137 0.25 -6.20 17.91
C ILE A 137 0.92 -6.09 19.28
N VAL A 138 0.39 -5.27 20.17
CA VAL A 138 0.91 -5.10 21.54
C VAL A 138 0.31 -6.11 22.51
#